data_32755610bfb8ca84af5cf8d49baf384d
#
_entry.id   32755610bfb8ca84af5cf8d49baf384d
#
_cell.length_a   1.000
_cell.length_b   1.000
_cell.length_c   1.000
_cell.angle_alpha   90.00
_cell.angle_beta   90.00
_cell.angle_gamma   90.00
#
_symmetry.space_group_name_H-M   'P 1'
#
loop_
_entity.id
_entity.type
_entity.pdbx_description
1 polymer ?
#
loop_
_entity_poly.entity_id
_entity_poly.type
_entity_poly.pdbx_seq_one_letter_code
_entity_poly.pdbx_strand_id
1 'polypeptide(L)'
;LIMADALAFASEKKPDLICDVATLTGASYVALGVEIGAIFSNNKEIENKFMKSTETSGEDFYPLPLHSEYKKLIDSDIADMKNTGGRFGGAITAALLLENFVDNLNWIHLDIAGPARSSNRKGATGFSVLTLFEFFTNFAKNHSEN
;
A
#
# COMPACT_ATOMS: atom_id res chain seq x y z
N LEU A 1 -0.81 -10.26 -9.27
CA LEU A 1 -1.12 -11.62 -8.77
C LEU A 1 -0.06 -12.12 -7.78
N ILE A 2 1.24 -12.01 -8.05
CA ILE A 2 2.31 -12.45 -7.11
C ILE A 2 2.19 -11.80 -5.73
N MET A 3 1.85 -10.50 -5.67
CA MET A 3 1.59 -9.82 -4.40
C MET A 3 0.36 -10.40 -3.68
N ALA A 4 -0.69 -10.74 -4.41
CA ALA A 4 -1.89 -11.37 -3.85
C ALA A 4 -1.56 -12.71 -3.17
N ASP A 5 -0.74 -13.55 -3.80
CA ASP A 5 -0.29 -14.81 -3.22
C ASP A 5 0.52 -14.59 -1.93
N ALA A 6 1.40 -13.59 -1.94
CA ALA A 6 2.20 -13.23 -0.76
C ALA A 6 1.33 -12.71 0.40
N LEU A 7 0.31 -11.88 0.10
CA LEU A 7 -0.63 -11.36 1.09
C LEU A 7 -1.51 -12.48 1.68
N ALA A 8 -2.02 -13.39 0.85
CA ALA A 8 -2.77 -14.55 1.31
C ALA A 8 -1.94 -15.41 2.27
N PHE A 9 -0.68 -15.70 1.90
CA PHE A 9 0.23 -16.45 2.76
C PHE A 9 0.54 -15.70 4.07
N ALA A 10 0.72 -14.37 4.02
CA ALA A 10 0.96 -13.57 5.20
C ALA A 10 -0.26 -13.57 6.14
N SER A 11 -1.49 -13.48 5.59
CA SER A 11 -2.71 -13.47 6.39
C SER A 11 -2.97 -14.78 7.14
N GLU A 12 -2.54 -15.93 6.59
CA GLU A 12 -2.58 -17.22 7.31
C GLU A 12 -1.80 -17.20 8.64
N LYS A 13 -0.80 -16.33 8.77
CA LYS A 13 0.01 -16.18 10.00
C LYS A 13 -0.67 -15.32 11.06
N LYS A 14 -1.80 -14.69 10.73
CA LYS A 14 -2.59 -13.81 11.60
C LYS A 14 -1.74 -12.75 12.31
N PRO A 15 -0.94 -11.96 11.59
CA PRO A 15 -0.14 -10.91 12.21
C PRO A 15 -1.03 -9.76 12.69
N ASP A 16 -0.52 -8.92 13.59
CA ASP A 16 -1.19 -7.70 14.04
C ASP A 16 -1.35 -6.66 12.93
N LEU A 17 -0.45 -6.68 11.96
CA LEU A 17 -0.45 -5.80 10.80
C LEU A 17 0.27 -6.46 9.62
N ILE A 18 -0.32 -6.34 8.44
CA ILE A 18 0.34 -6.63 7.16
C ILE A 18 0.74 -5.30 6.52
N CYS A 19 2.00 -5.19 6.11
CA CYS A 19 2.49 -4.07 5.34
C CYS A 19 3.16 -4.60 4.07
N ASP A 20 2.71 -4.13 2.93
CA ASP A 20 3.37 -4.44 1.66
C ASP A 20 3.82 -3.19 0.92
N VAL A 21 4.88 -3.34 0.14
CA VAL A 21 5.50 -2.28 -0.64
C VAL A 21 5.70 -2.76 -2.06
N ALA A 22 5.19 -2.02 -3.02
CA ALA A 22 5.34 -2.36 -4.43
C ALA A 22 5.44 -1.11 -5.32
N THR A 23 6.02 -1.27 -6.47
CA THR A 23 5.86 -0.36 -7.61
C THR A 23 4.68 -0.86 -8.45
N LEU A 24 3.48 -0.79 -7.84
CA LEU A 24 2.35 -1.56 -8.32
C LEU A 24 1.73 -0.97 -9.58
N THR A 25 1.51 0.35 -9.61
CA THR A 25 0.69 0.95 -10.67
C THR A 25 1.31 2.17 -11.33
N GLY A 26 1.18 2.22 -12.66
CA GLY A 26 1.42 3.46 -13.40
C GLY A 26 0.39 4.56 -13.07
N ALA A 27 -0.78 4.18 -12.57
CA ALA A 27 -1.82 5.13 -12.15
C ALA A 27 -1.40 5.95 -10.94
N SER A 28 -0.77 5.33 -9.94
CA SER A 28 -0.17 6.02 -8.79
C SER A 28 0.91 7.00 -9.25
N TYR A 29 1.81 6.54 -10.13
CA TYR A 29 2.85 7.39 -10.72
C TYR A 29 2.27 8.62 -11.46
N VAL A 30 1.20 8.43 -12.24
CA VAL A 30 0.55 9.53 -12.96
C VAL A 30 -0.15 10.50 -12.02
N ALA A 31 -0.75 9.99 -10.93
CA ALA A 31 -1.50 10.81 -9.98
C ALA A 31 -0.60 11.64 -9.06
N LEU A 32 0.51 11.06 -8.57
CA LEU A 32 1.35 11.63 -7.51
C LEU A 32 2.75 12.05 -7.96
N GLY A 33 3.12 11.70 -9.20
CA GLY A 33 4.44 12.04 -9.74
C GLY A 33 5.57 11.15 -9.22
N VAL A 34 6.78 11.70 -9.17
CA VAL A 34 8.01 10.96 -8.89
C VAL A 34 8.53 11.11 -7.45
N GLU A 35 7.91 11.99 -6.67
CA GLU A 35 8.39 12.31 -5.32
C GLU A 35 7.50 11.72 -4.23
N ILE A 36 6.22 11.46 -4.51
CA ILE A 36 5.21 11.09 -3.54
C ILE A 36 4.79 9.63 -3.73
N GLY A 37 4.86 8.82 -2.66
CA GLY A 37 4.29 7.48 -2.63
C GLY A 37 2.81 7.50 -2.28
N ALA A 38 2.03 6.55 -2.81
CA ALA A 38 0.66 6.36 -2.36
C ALA A 38 0.63 5.40 -1.16
N ILE A 39 -0.24 5.69 -0.19
CA ILE A 39 -0.61 4.75 0.85
C ILE A 39 -2.10 4.42 0.75
N PHE A 40 -2.43 3.15 0.90
CA PHE A 40 -3.78 2.64 1.11
C PHE A 40 -3.84 1.89 2.42
N SER A 41 -4.94 1.99 3.15
CA SER A 41 -5.15 1.25 4.39
C SER A 41 -6.62 0.94 4.59
N ASN A 42 -6.91 -0.24 5.14
CA ASN A 42 -8.23 -0.62 5.62
C ASN A 42 -8.47 -0.21 7.09
N ASN A 43 -7.48 0.40 7.74
CA ASN A 43 -7.57 0.89 9.12
C ASN A 43 -7.03 2.33 9.22
N LYS A 44 -7.93 3.27 9.52
CA LYS A 44 -7.61 4.71 9.58
C LYS A 44 -6.64 5.07 10.71
N GLU A 45 -6.68 4.37 11.83
CA GLU A 45 -5.76 4.62 12.93
C GLU A 45 -4.32 4.25 12.54
N ILE A 46 -4.16 3.11 11.86
CA ILE A 46 -2.85 2.67 11.37
C ILE A 46 -2.33 3.60 10.27
N GLU A 47 -3.20 4.03 9.34
CA GLU A 47 -2.85 5.04 8.34
C GLU A 47 -2.34 6.32 9.00
N ASN A 48 -3.03 6.83 10.01
CA ASN A 48 -2.61 8.04 10.72
C ASN A 48 -1.26 7.87 11.44
N LYS A 49 -1.02 6.69 12.04
CA LYS A 49 0.28 6.36 12.66
C LYS A 49 1.40 6.32 11.62
N PHE A 50 1.14 5.73 10.45
CA PHE A 50 2.09 5.73 9.34
C PHE A 50 2.38 7.15 8.84
N MET A 51 1.34 7.94 8.58
CA MET A 51 1.48 9.32 8.11
C MET A 51 2.29 10.19 9.10
N LYS A 52 2.13 9.98 10.40
CA LYS A 52 2.97 10.65 11.40
C LYS A 52 4.45 10.27 11.28
N SER A 53 4.76 9.03 10.90
CA SER A 53 6.14 8.59 10.67
C SER A 53 6.76 9.23 9.42
N THR A 54 5.94 9.61 8.43
CA THR A 54 6.44 10.33 7.24
C THR A 54 6.94 11.74 7.58
N GLU A 55 6.33 12.40 8.56
CA GLU A 55 6.77 13.72 9.04
C GLU A 55 8.18 13.66 9.63
N THR A 56 8.51 12.56 10.32
CA THR A 56 9.84 12.36 10.93
C THR A 56 10.87 11.91 9.89
N SER A 57 10.50 11.03 8.97
CA SER A 57 11.42 10.48 7.96
C SER A 57 11.73 11.44 6.84
N GLY A 58 10.82 12.37 6.54
CA GLY A 58 10.91 13.29 5.41
C GLY A 58 10.63 12.63 4.05
N GLU A 59 10.04 11.43 4.05
CA GLU A 59 9.56 10.77 2.82
C GLU A 59 8.08 11.08 2.62
N ASP A 60 7.73 11.66 1.48
CA ASP A 60 6.37 12.13 1.22
C ASP A 60 5.46 10.99 0.77
N PHE A 61 4.36 10.81 1.50
CA PHE A 61 3.27 9.90 1.13
C PHE A 61 1.93 10.63 1.09
N TYR A 62 1.03 10.14 0.25
CA TYR A 62 -0.34 10.65 0.17
C TYR A 62 -1.35 9.52 0.28
N PRO A 63 -2.33 9.60 1.22
CA PRO A 63 -3.38 8.60 1.36
C PRO A 63 -4.35 8.64 0.18
N LEU A 64 -4.54 7.50 -0.47
CA LEU A 64 -5.58 7.29 -1.47
C LEU A 64 -6.68 6.38 -0.88
N PRO A 65 -7.96 6.60 -1.25
CA PRO A 65 -9.08 5.89 -0.64
C PRO A 65 -9.23 4.46 -1.16
N LEU A 66 -9.65 3.54 -0.30
CA LEU A 66 -10.26 2.26 -0.68
C LEU A 66 -11.76 2.46 -0.92
N HIS A 67 -12.13 3.05 -2.07
CA HIS A 67 -13.51 3.42 -2.37
C HIS A 67 -14.34 2.22 -2.81
N SER A 68 -15.27 1.77 -1.97
CA SER A 68 -16.01 0.51 -2.15
C SER A 68 -16.78 0.40 -3.47
N GLU A 69 -17.30 1.53 -4.01
CA GLU A 69 -18.00 1.53 -5.29
C GLU A 69 -17.12 1.10 -6.49
N TYR A 70 -15.80 1.16 -6.32
CA TYR A 70 -14.87 0.73 -7.36
C TYR A 70 -14.60 -0.79 -7.33
N LYS A 71 -15.07 -1.52 -6.31
CA LYS A 71 -14.99 -3.00 -6.29
C LYS A 71 -15.68 -3.62 -7.51
N LYS A 72 -16.80 -3.05 -7.96
CA LYS A 72 -17.50 -3.49 -9.18
C LYS A 72 -16.65 -3.42 -10.46
N LEU A 73 -15.60 -2.62 -10.50
CA LEU A 73 -14.71 -2.52 -11.66
C LEU A 73 -13.79 -3.75 -11.81
N ILE A 74 -13.62 -4.51 -10.73
CA ILE A 74 -12.86 -5.75 -10.72
C ILE A 74 -13.76 -7.00 -10.67
N ASP A 75 -15.07 -6.86 -10.73
CA ASP A 75 -15.99 -7.99 -10.85
C ASP A 75 -15.80 -8.73 -12.19
N SER A 76 -15.98 -10.05 -12.19
CA SER A 76 -15.81 -10.90 -13.35
C SER A 76 -16.95 -11.91 -13.46
N ASP A 77 -17.41 -12.15 -14.69
CA ASP A 77 -18.43 -13.19 -14.98
C ASP A 77 -17.81 -14.58 -15.17
N ILE A 78 -16.48 -14.68 -15.29
CA ILE A 78 -15.77 -15.92 -15.64
C ILE A 78 -14.65 -16.30 -14.68
N ALA A 79 -14.37 -15.47 -13.67
CA ALA A 79 -13.36 -15.70 -12.64
C ALA A 79 -13.83 -15.07 -11.33
N ASP A 80 -13.14 -15.34 -10.24
CA ASP A 80 -13.45 -14.72 -8.91
C ASP A 80 -13.37 -13.19 -8.99
N MET A 81 -12.42 -12.66 -9.74
CA MET A 81 -12.27 -11.24 -10.00
C MET A 81 -11.33 -10.97 -11.19
N LYS A 82 -11.42 -9.76 -11.76
CA LYS A 82 -10.44 -9.26 -12.73
C LYS A 82 -9.20 -8.77 -12.01
N ASN A 83 -8.04 -8.93 -12.62
CA ASN A 83 -6.77 -8.41 -12.11
C ASN A 83 -6.51 -6.94 -12.50
N THR A 84 -7.46 -6.27 -13.16
CA THR A 84 -7.40 -4.85 -13.50
C THR A 84 -8.81 -4.26 -13.58
N GLY A 85 -9.01 -3.08 -13.01
CA GLY A 85 -10.27 -2.34 -13.05
C GLY A 85 -10.39 -1.36 -14.23
N GLY A 86 -9.43 -1.39 -15.18
CA GLY A 86 -9.40 -0.48 -16.32
C GLY A 86 -8.58 0.80 -16.06
N ARG A 87 -8.82 1.83 -16.91
CA ARG A 87 -7.99 3.03 -16.96
C ARG A 87 -8.21 3.98 -15.76
N PHE A 88 -9.45 4.12 -15.31
CA PHE A 88 -9.80 5.11 -14.28
C PHE A 88 -9.71 4.52 -12.89
N GLY A 89 -9.15 5.29 -11.95
CA GLY A 89 -8.97 4.83 -10.57
C GLY A 89 -8.04 3.62 -10.44
N GLY A 90 -7.09 3.43 -11.37
CA GLY A 90 -6.29 2.21 -11.46
C GLY A 90 -5.50 1.88 -10.19
N ALA A 91 -4.99 2.87 -9.48
CA ALA A 91 -4.31 2.66 -8.20
C ALA A 91 -5.29 2.16 -7.12
N ILE A 92 -6.51 2.73 -7.09
CA ILE A 92 -7.56 2.34 -6.13
C ILE A 92 -8.04 0.92 -6.42
N THR A 93 -8.33 0.58 -7.68
CA THR A 93 -8.80 -0.76 -8.04
C THR A 93 -7.74 -1.83 -7.83
N ALA A 94 -6.47 -1.49 -8.01
CA ALA A 94 -5.35 -2.38 -7.70
C ALA A 94 -5.25 -2.65 -6.19
N ALA A 95 -5.36 -1.61 -5.36
CA ALA A 95 -5.38 -1.75 -3.91
C ALA A 95 -6.61 -2.54 -3.42
N LEU A 96 -7.81 -2.29 -3.98
CA LEU A 96 -9.03 -3.05 -3.68
C LEU A 96 -8.91 -4.53 -4.07
N LEU A 97 -8.19 -4.85 -5.15
CA LEU A 97 -7.89 -6.23 -5.49
C LEU A 97 -7.02 -6.87 -4.39
N LEU A 98 -5.96 -6.20 -3.95
CA LEU A 98 -5.07 -6.70 -2.91
C LEU A 98 -5.79 -6.86 -1.55
N GLU A 99 -6.70 -5.95 -1.22
CA GLU A 99 -7.51 -6.01 0.02
C GLU A 99 -8.25 -7.34 0.20
N ASN A 100 -8.66 -8.00 -0.90
CA ASN A 100 -9.33 -9.30 -0.82
C ASN A 100 -8.45 -10.44 -0.28
N PHE A 101 -7.15 -10.24 -0.19
CA PHE A 101 -6.18 -11.27 0.20
C PHE A 101 -5.59 -11.06 1.61
N VAL A 102 -6.13 -10.11 2.38
CA VAL A 102 -5.62 -9.81 3.74
C VAL A 102 -6.56 -10.25 4.87
N ASP A 103 -7.62 -11.01 4.55
CA ASP A 103 -8.55 -11.67 5.51
C ASP A 103 -9.05 -10.77 6.66
N ASN A 104 -9.42 -9.53 6.35
CA ASN A 104 -9.84 -8.49 7.31
C ASN A 104 -8.81 -8.14 8.40
N LEU A 105 -7.56 -8.54 8.24
CA LEU A 105 -6.48 -8.10 9.10
C LEU A 105 -6.13 -6.63 8.82
N ASN A 106 -5.52 -5.97 9.80
CA ASN A 106 -4.99 -4.63 9.58
C ASN A 106 -3.96 -4.64 8.44
N TRP A 107 -4.10 -3.72 7.52
CA TRP A 107 -3.28 -3.71 6.31
C TRP A 107 -2.96 -2.30 5.84
N ILE A 108 -1.72 -2.11 5.43
CA ILE A 108 -1.27 -0.97 4.65
C ILE A 108 -0.54 -1.44 3.38
N HIS A 109 -0.85 -0.79 2.28
CA HIS A 109 -0.20 -0.96 0.99
C HIS A 109 0.50 0.33 0.59
N LEU A 110 1.78 0.25 0.25
CA LEU A 110 2.57 1.37 -0.22
C LEU A 110 2.87 1.18 -1.71
N ASP A 111 2.20 1.98 -2.56
CA ASP A 111 2.52 2.03 -3.99
C ASP A 111 3.56 3.13 -4.24
N ILE A 112 4.80 2.69 -4.38
CA ILE A 112 5.97 3.56 -4.57
C ILE A 112 6.44 3.62 -6.04
N ALA A 113 5.53 3.40 -6.98
CA ALA A 113 5.86 3.37 -8.41
C ALA A 113 6.57 4.65 -8.91
N GLY A 114 6.24 5.81 -8.34
CA GLY A 114 6.90 7.07 -8.62
C GLY A 114 8.28 7.17 -7.99
N PRO A 115 8.37 7.22 -6.65
CA PRO A 115 9.60 7.58 -5.94
C PRO A 115 10.63 6.45 -5.83
N ALA A 116 10.31 5.21 -6.21
CA ALA A 116 11.24 4.07 -6.13
C ALA A 116 12.49 4.24 -7.00
N ARG A 117 12.42 5.09 -8.04
CA ARG A 117 13.53 5.37 -8.96
C ARG A 117 13.67 6.86 -9.17
N SER A 118 14.90 7.33 -9.24
CA SER A 118 15.21 8.71 -9.58
C SER A 118 15.85 8.79 -10.96
N SER A 119 15.45 9.76 -11.78
CA SER A 119 16.10 10.07 -13.06
C SER A 119 17.56 10.53 -12.88
N ASN A 120 17.88 11.08 -11.71
CA ASN A 120 19.18 11.67 -11.40
C ASN A 120 20.15 10.67 -10.72
N ARG A 121 19.71 9.47 -10.38
CA ARG A 121 20.53 8.44 -9.74
C ARG A 121 20.39 7.11 -10.47
N LYS A 122 21.50 6.41 -10.65
CA LYS A 122 21.48 5.02 -11.11
C LYS A 122 21.07 4.13 -9.92
N GLY A 123 19.95 3.41 -10.06
CA GLY A 123 19.47 2.44 -9.05
C GLY A 123 18.23 2.89 -8.31
N ALA A 124 17.88 2.12 -7.29
CA ALA A 124 16.75 2.39 -6.40
C ALA A 124 17.08 3.55 -5.44
N THR A 125 16.04 4.28 -5.04
CA THR A 125 16.17 5.42 -4.10
C THR A 125 16.28 4.97 -2.65
N GLY A 126 15.71 3.79 -2.32
CA GLY A 126 15.47 3.36 -0.95
C GLY A 126 14.23 4.01 -0.33
N PHE A 127 13.39 4.66 -1.15
CA PHE A 127 12.15 5.29 -0.68
C PHE A 127 11.30 4.29 0.12
N SER A 128 10.68 4.75 1.16
CA SER A 128 9.94 4.05 2.21
C SER A 128 10.78 3.39 3.31
N VAL A 129 12.07 3.22 3.15
CA VAL A 129 12.90 2.53 4.14
C VAL A 129 12.93 3.28 5.47
N LEU A 130 13.14 4.59 5.43
CA LEU A 130 13.21 5.43 6.64
C LEU A 130 11.84 5.51 7.32
N THR A 131 10.78 5.71 6.56
CA THR A 131 9.40 5.76 7.08
C THR A 131 9.01 4.43 7.74
N LEU A 132 9.30 3.30 7.09
CA LEU A 132 9.00 1.98 7.64
C LEU A 132 9.80 1.69 8.91
N PHE A 133 11.07 2.07 8.96
CA PHE A 133 11.87 1.93 10.16
C PHE A 133 11.27 2.71 11.34
N GLU A 134 10.91 3.97 11.12
CA GLU A 134 10.27 4.82 12.14
C GLU A 134 8.90 4.26 12.54
N PHE A 135 8.07 3.92 11.56
CA PHE A 135 6.74 3.37 11.79
C PHE A 135 6.77 2.10 12.62
N PHE A 136 7.55 1.09 12.23
CA PHE A 136 7.61 -0.19 12.95
C PHE A 136 8.28 -0.06 14.32
N THR A 137 9.25 0.84 14.47
CA THR A 137 9.84 1.12 15.79
C THR A 137 8.80 1.66 16.76
N ASN A 138 7.94 2.57 16.32
CA ASN A 138 6.87 3.14 17.14
C ASN A 138 5.71 2.16 17.32
N PHE A 139 5.38 1.36 16.31
CA PHE A 139 4.34 0.34 16.38
C PHE A 139 4.68 -0.74 17.42
N ALA A 140 5.92 -1.24 17.41
CA ALA A 140 6.39 -2.24 18.37
C ALA A 140 6.39 -1.73 19.84
N LYS A 141 6.80 -0.49 20.08
CA LYS A 141 6.76 0.12 21.44
C LYS A 141 5.33 0.13 22.00
N ASN A 142 4.37 0.55 21.21
CA ASN A 142 2.96 0.62 21.64
C ASN A 142 2.32 -0.75 21.91
N HIS A 143 2.85 -1.84 21.33
CA HIS A 143 2.38 -3.22 21.56
C HIS A 143 3.07 -3.90 22.74
N SER A 144 4.21 -3.37 23.19
CA SER A 144 4.96 -3.89 24.34
C SER A 144 4.46 -3.34 25.69
N GLU A 145 3.65 -2.27 25.66
CA GLU A 145 3.12 -1.59 26.86
C GLU A 145 1.68 -2.02 27.21
N ASN A 146 1.08 -2.93 26.43
CA ASN A 146 -0.23 -3.54 26.67
C ASN A 146 -0.09 -5.05 26.97
#